data_d6d10f6d4821ff560cb2e91a97ee30f8
#
_entry.id   d6d10f6d4821ff560cb2e91a97ee30f8
#
_cell.length_a   1.000
_cell.length_b   1.000
_cell.length_c   1.000
_cell.angle_alpha   90.00
_cell.angle_beta   90.00
_cell.angle_gamma   90.00
#
_symmetry.space_group_name_H-M   'P 1'
#
loop_
_entity.id
_entity.type
_entity.pdbx_description
1 polymer ?
#
loop_
_entity_poly.entity_id
_entity_poly.type
_entity_poly.pdbx_seq_one_letter_code
_entity_poly.pdbx_strand_id
1 'polypeptide(L)'
;MIRAAALTVGLLAAACAPEQTDNAAVSRDFAEHRSNVEVTASGAVTRVLADAPGPDGTHQRFIVQLSGLSQTLLVDNNVDIGRRVPLGQGDLVTVHGEYVWNDQGGLVHFTHHDPVHTHEGGWIEVRGVRYE
;
A
#
# COMPACT_ATOMS: atom_id res chain seq x y z
N MET A 1 41.96 43.04 -17.86
CA MET A 1 41.49 42.30 -16.65
C MET A 1 40.24 41.52 -17.03
N ILE A 2 40.38 40.21 -17.26
CA ILE A 2 39.27 39.32 -17.64
C ILE A 2 38.81 38.63 -16.38
N ARG A 3 37.56 38.90 -15.95
CA ARG A 3 36.92 38.17 -14.84
C ARG A 3 36.27 36.89 -15.36
N ALA A 4 36.83 35.76 -15.00
CA ALA A 4 36.18 34.45 -15.24
C ALA A 4 34.99 34.27 -14.29
N ALA A 5 33.81 34.16 -14.85
CA ALA A 5 32.61 33.75 -14.11
C ALA A 5 32.58 32.22 -14.02
N ALA A 6 32.73 31.69 -12.82
CA ALA A 6 32.54 30.27 -12.56
C ALA A 6 31.06 29.95 -12.54
N LEU A 7 30.63 29.17 -13.52
CA LEU A 7 29.25 28.61 -13.55
C LEU A 7 29.22 27.40 -12.63
N THR A 8 28.63 27.54 -11.46
CA THR A 8 28.32 26.40 -10.57
C THR A 8 27.05 25.71 -11.09
N VAL A 9 27.22 24.57 -11.72
CA VAL A 9 26.13 23.67 -12.08
C VAL A 9 25.70 22.94 -10.79
N GLY A 10 24.61 23.40 -10.19
CA GLY A 10 24.01 22.72 -9.09
C GLY A 10 23.32 21.43 -9.57
N LEU A 11 23.83 20.28 -9.14
CA LEU A 11 23.19 18.99 -9.39
C LEU A 11 21.95 18.92 -8.48
N LEU A 12 20.75 19.15 -9.03
CA LEU A 12 19.51 18.83 -8.33
C LEU A 12 19.38 17.30 -8.29
N ALA A 13 19.69 16.71 -7.13
CA ALA A 13 19.29 15.35 -6.84
C ALA A 13 17.75 15.34 -6.75
N ALA A 14 17.09 14.71 -7.72
CA ALA A 14 15.66 14.43 -7.62
C ALA A 14 15.48 13.43 -6.49
N ALA A 15 15.10 13.89 -5.29
CA ALA A 15 14.63 13.03 -4.21
C ALA A 15 13.28 12.48 -4.67
N CYS A 16 13.16 11.13 -4.81
CA CYS A 16 11.86 10.48 -4.95
C CYS A 16 11.03 10.86 -3.73
N ALA A 17 9.96 11.65 -3.93
CA ALA A 17 9.00 11.93 -2.87
C ALA A 17 8.40 10.60 -2.40
N PRO A 18 8.25 10.34 -1.08
CA PRO A 18 7.56 9.15 -0.60
C PRO A 18 6.13 9.18 -1.15
N GLU A 19 5.64 8.03 -1.58
CA GLU A 19 4.25 7.88 -2.01
C GLU A 19 3.32 8.33 -0.89
N GLN A 20 2.48 9.30 -1.19
CA GLN A 20 1.58 9.86 -0.21
C GLN A 20 0.38 8.95 0.00
N THR A 21 0.06 8.67 1.26
CA THR A 21 -1.20 8.02 1.62
C THR A 21 -2.38 8.93 1.36
N ASP A 22 -3.46 8.37 0.82
CA ASP A 22 -4.71 9.08 0.57
C ASP A 22 -5.91 8.27 1.06
N ASN A 23 -6.10 8.23 2.38
CA ASN A 23 -7.24 7.56 3.00
C ASN A 23 -8.57 8.17 2.58
N ALA A 24 -8.60 9.46 2.26
CA ALA A 24 -9.80 10.12 1.76
C ALA A 24 -10.21 9.61 0.39
N ALA A 25 -9.26 9.27 -0.48
CA ALA A 25 -9.55 8.61 -1.75
C ALA A 25 -10.19 7.24 -1.54
N VAL A 26 -9.63 6.42 -0.64
CA VAL A 26 -10.20 5.10 -0.30
C VAL A 26 -11.62 5.23 0.24
N SER A 27 -11.88 6.23 1.08
CA SER A 27 -13.23 6.52 1.60
C SER A 27 -14.21 6.92 0.48
N ARG A 28 -13.76 7.72 -0.48
CA ARG A 28 -14.58 8.05 -1.68
C ARG A 28 -14.86 6.83 -2.53
N ASP A 29 -13.86 5.99 -2.78
CA ASP A 29 -14.02 4.77 -3.57
C ASP A 29 -15.02 3.81 -2.90
N PHE A 30 -14.99 3.73 -1.58
CA PHE A 30 -15.99 2.96 -0.81
C PHE A 30 -17.40 3.56 -0.98
N ALA A 31 -17.56 4.86 -0.79
CA ALA A 31 -18.86 5.53 -0.92
C ALA A 31 -19.44 5.43 -2.33
N GLU A 32 -18.60 5.42 -3.35
CA GLU A 32 -18.98 5.37 -4.76
C GLU A 32 -19.00 3.95 -5.34
N HIS A 33 -18.74 2.92 -4.53
CA HIS A 33 -18.67 1.51 -4.94
C HIS A 33 -17.69 1.26 -6.10
N ARG A 34 -16.54 1.93 -6.04
CA ARG A 34 -15.48 1.74 -7.05
C ARG A 34 -14.64 0.51 -6.73
N SER A 35 -14.18 -0.16 -7.77
CA SER A 35 -13.21 -1.25 -7.69
C SER A 35 -12.14 -1.10 -8.76
N ASN A 36 -11.05 -1.85 -8.61
CA ASN A 36 -9.91 -1.87 -9.53
C ASN A 36 -9.22 -0.50 -9.63
N VAL A 37 -9.02 0.13 -8.48
CA VAL A 37 -8.37 1.43 -8.33
C VAL A 37 -7.13 1.25 -7.47
N GLU A 38 -5.98 1.75 -7.94
CA GLU A 38 -4.76 1.77 -7.12
C GLU A 38 -4.90 2.77 -5.98
N VAL A 39 -4.56 2.32 -4.79
CA VAL A 39 -4.62 3.15 -3.57
C VAL A 39 -3.36 3.01 -2.74
N THR A 40 -3.05 4.04 -1.98
CA THR A 40 -2.05 4.02 -0.91
C THR A 40 -2.74 4.42 0.38
N ALA A 41 -2.94 3.48 1.27
CA ALA A 41 -3.69 3.67 2.51
C ALA A 41 -2.81 3.43 3.74
N SER A 42 -3.13 4.08 4.85
CA SER A 42 -2.44 3.87 6.13
C SER A 42 -3.42 3.74 7.28
N GLY A 43 -3.03 2.97 8.28
CA GLY A 43 -3.82 2.80 9.49
C GLY A 43 -3.21 1.79 10.46
N ALA A 44 -3.97 1.45 11.48
CA ALA A 44 -3.57 0.48 12.49
C ALA A 44 -4.21 -0.89 12.23
N VAL A 45 -3.42 -1.95 12.36
CA VAL A 45 -3.93 -3.32 12.32
C VAL A 45 -4.87 -3.53 13.53
N THR A 46 -6.13 -3.83 13.26
CA THR A 46 -7.12 -4.12 14.31
C THR A 46 -7.31 -5.61 14.53
N ARG A 47 -7.03 -6.43 13.52
CA ARG A 47 -7.18 -7.87 13.60
C ARG A 47 -6.28 -8.59 12.60
N VAL A 48 -5.61 -9.62 13.04
CA VAL A 48 -4.91 -10.57 12.19
C VAL A 48 -5.81 -11.80 12.01
N LEU A 49 -6.05 -12.18 10.76
CA LEU A 49 -6.85 -13.33 10.39
C LEU A 49 -5.96 -14.52 10.04
N ALA A 50 -6.54 -15.72 10.03
CA ALA A 50 -5.85 -16.88 9.50
C ALA A 50 -5.57 -16.69 8.00
N ASP A 51 -4.46 -17.26 7.52
CA ASP A 51 -4.18 -17.34 6.09
C ASP A 51 -5.35 -18.04 5.37
N ALA A 52 -5.62 -17.61 4.15
CA ALA A 52 -6.66 -18.21 3.33
C ALA A 52 -6.14 -18.55 1.94
N PRO A 53 -6.56 -19.68 1.36
CA PRO A 53 -6.29 -19.98 -0.03
C PRO A 53 -7.09 -19.04 -0.93
N GLY A 54 -6.48 -18.65 -2.04
CA GLY A 54 -7.12 -17.89 -3.11
C GLY A 54 -6.78 -18.48 -4.47
N PRO A 55 -7.33 -17.96 -5.58
CA PRO A 55 -7.09 -18.49 -6.91
C PRO A 55 -5.60 -18.43 -7.32
N ASP A 56 -4.86 -17.46 -6.80
CA ASP A 56 -3.48 -17.19 -7.16
C ASP A 56 -2.47 -17.58 -6.07
N GLY A 57 -2.90 -18.26 -5.02
CA GLY A 57 -2.01 -18.71 -3.94
C GLY A 57 -2.56 -18.47 -2.54
N THR A 58 -1.70 -18.61 -1.54
CA THR A 58 -2.03 -18.39 -0.13
C THR A 58 -1.94 -16.90 0.19
N HIS A 59 -2.95 -16.38 0.89
CA HIS A 59 -3.01 -14.99 1.29
C HIS A 59 -2.87 -14.84 2.81
N GLN A 60 -1.92 -14.01 3.22
CA GLN A 60 -1.87 -13.42 4.55
C GLN A 60 -2.95 -12.34 4.63
N ARG A 61 -3.75 -12.36 5.69
CA ARG A 61 -4.93 -11.49 5.80
C ARG A 61 -4.96 -10.75 7.12
N PHE A 62 -5.24 -9.48 7.07
CA PHE A 62 -5.43 -8.65 8.26
C PHE A 62 -6.34 -7.46 7.97
N ILE A 63 -6.94 -6.91 9.02
CA ILE A 63 -7.83 -5.77 8.93
C ILE A 63 -7.13 -4.54 9.46
N VAL A 64 -7.21 -3.45 8.71
CA VAL A 64 -6.65 -2.15 9.04
C VAL A 64 -7.78 -1.16 9.22
N GLN A 65 -7.79 -0.43 10.33
CA GLN A 65 -8.62 0.76 10.46
C GLN A 65 -7.86 1.95 9.89
N LEU A 66 -8.44 2.61 8.89
CA LEU A 66 -7.82 3.75 8.24
C LEU A 66 -7.60 4.90 9.22
N SER A 67 -6.42 5.50 9.21
CA SER A 67 -6.08 6.62 10.10
C SER A 67 -7.04 7.79 9.88
N GLY A 68 -7.63 8.27 10.98
CA GLY A 68 -8.58 9.38 10.97
C GLY A 68 -9.99 9.03 10.52
N LEU A 69 -10.29 7.75 10.25
CA LEU A 69 -11.59 7.27 9.78
C LEU A 69 -12.08 6.08 10.60
N SER A 70 -13.38 5.83 10.60
CA SER A 70 -13.96 4.60 11.16
C SER A 70 -13.93 3.43 10.17
N GLN A 71 -13.69 3.70 8.90
CA GLN A 71 -13.64 2.68 7.85
C GLN A 71 -12.51 1.69 8.10
N THR A 72 -12.80 0.41 7.93
CA THR A 72 -11.83 -0.67 7.94
C THR A 72 -11.57 -1.18 6.52
N LEU A 73 -10.40 -1.76 6.33
CA LEU A 73 -9.94 -2.27 5.06
C LEU A 73 -9.34 -3.66 5.29
N LEU A 74 -9.78 -4.65 4.52
CA LEU A 74 -9.13 -5.96 4.50
C LEU A 74 -7.89 -5.88 3.60
N VAL A 75 -6.75 -6.34 4.09
CA VAL A 75 -5.54 -6.53 3.28
C VAL A 75 -5.38 -8.02 3.00
N ASP A 76 -5.21 -8.34 1.72
CA ASP A 76 -5.15 -9.69 1.19
C ASP A 76 -3.81 -9.85 0.43
N ASN A 77 -2.75 -10.21 1.18
CA ASN A 77 -1.38 -10.23 0.69
C ASN A 77 -0.96 -11.64 0.24
N ASN A 78 -0.75 -11.83 -1.06
CA ASN A 78 -0.31 -13.11 -1.60
C ASN A 78 1.13 -13.42 -1.18
N VAL A 79 1.32 -14.40 -0.30
CA VAL A 79 2.64 -14.78 0.25
C VAL A 79 3.34 -15.85 -0.56
N ASP A 80 2.74 -16.34 -1.61
CA ASP A 80 3.40 -17.22 -2.59
C ASP A 80 4.14 -16.41 -3.66
N ILE A 81 3.78 -15.13 -3.85
CA ILE A 81 4.45 -14.20 -4.76
C ILE A 81 5.26 -13.18 -3.96
N GLY A 82 4.61 -12.48 -3.04
CA GLY A 82 5.22 -11.47 -2.20
C GLY A 82 5.76 -12.02 -0.89
N ARG A 83 6.30 -11.13 -0.09
CA ARG A 83 6.86 -11.46 1.22
C ARG A 83 5.76 -11.40 2.29
N ARG A 84 5.82 -12.34 3.24
CA ARG A 84 5.02 -12.25 4.47
C ARG A 84 5.47 -11.06 5.30
N VAL A 85 4.52 -10.30 5.80
CA VAL A 85 4.77 -9.14 6.65
C VAL A 85 4.70 -9.55 8.12
N PRO A 86 5.76 -9.34 8.92
CA PRO A 86 5.71 -9.59 10.36
C PRO A 86 4.94 -8.46 11.05
N LEU A 87 3.68 -8.69 11.35
CA LEU A 87 2.80 -7.70 11.98
C LEU A 87 1.86 -8.34 12.99
N GLY A 88 1.32 -7.51 13.87
CA GLY A 88 0.32 -7.88 14.85
C GLY A 88 -0.67 -6.74 15.10
N GLN A 89 -1.68 -7.02 15.91
CA GLN A 89 -2.67 -6.02 16.32
C GLN A 89 -1.98 -4.79 16.93
N GLY A 90 -2.39 -3.60 16.49
CA GLY A 90 -1.84 -2.32 16.93
C GLY A 90 -0.70 -1.79 16.05
N ASP A 91 -0.10 -2.59 15.19
CA ASP A 91 0.94 -2.13 14.28
C ASP A 91 0.39 -1.11 13.29
N LEU A 92 1.16 -0.05 13.05
CA LEU A 92 0.88 0.92 11.99
C LEU A 92 1.42 0.41 10.67
N VAL A 93 0.59 0.44 9.65
CA VAL A 93 0.94 -0.04 8.31
C VAL A 93 0.61 0.99 7.26
N THR A 94 1.38 1.00 6.18
CA THR A 94 1.03 1.64 4.92
C THR A 94 0.96 0.55 3.86
N VAL A 95 -0.10 0.58 3.06
CA VAL A 95 -0.39 -0.45 2.05
C VAL A 95 -0.60 0.22 0.70
N HIS A 96 0.09 -0.26 -0.32
CA HIS A 96 -0.13 0.11 -1.71
C HIS A 96 -0.59 -1.11 -2.50
N GLY A 97 -1.70 -0.97 -3.21
CA GLY A 97 -2.25 -2.04 -4.02
C GLY A 97 -3.59 -1.67 -4.65
N GLU A 98 -4.23 -2.64 -5.25
CA GLU A 98 -5.51 -2.46 -5.91
C GLU A 98 -6.67 -2.60 -4.92
N TYR A 99 -7.51 -1.58 -4.86
CA TYR A 99 -8.73 -1.57 -4.06
C TYR A 99 -9.88 -2.26 -4.80
N VAL A 100 -10.59 -3.12 -4.07
CA VAL A 100 -11.82 -3.77 -4.53
C VAL A 100 -12.91 -3.50 -3.51
N TRP A 101 -14.03 -2.97 -3.96
CA TRP A 101 -15.16 -2.67 -3.11
C TRP A 101 -15.81 -3.94 -2.55
N ASN A 102 -16.20 -3.89 -1.30
CA ASN A 102 -17.20 -4.77 -0.67
C ASN A 102 -17.98 -3.94 0.36
N ASP A 103 -19.07 -4.47 0.89
CA ASP A 103 -19.95 -3.75 1.80
C ASP A 103 -19.37 -3.55 3.23
N GLN A 104 -18.19 -4.05 3.51
CA GLN A 104 -17.51 -3.97 4.81
C GLN A 104 -16.31 -2.99 4.82
N GLY A 105 -16.21 -2.13 3.83
CA GLY A 105 -15.12 -1.14 3.73
C GLY A 105 -14.16 -1.37 2.57
N GLY A 106 -14.23 -2.53 1.93
CA GLY A 106 -13.37 -2.92 0.82
C GLY A 106 -12.16 -3.76 1.22
N LEU A 107 -11.46 -4.23 0.22
CA LEU A 107 -10.18 -4.91 0.39
C LEU A 107 -9.11 -4.31 -0.52
N VAL A 108 -7.85 -4.51 -0.16
CA VAL A 108 -6.70 -4.23 -1.03
C VAL A 108 -5.92 -5.52 -1.24
N HIS A 109 -5.66 -5.84 -2.50
CA HIS A 109 -4.81 -6.93 -2.92
C HIS A 109 -3.73 -6.45 -3.89
N PHE A 110 -2.98 -7.37 -4.51
CA PHE A 110 -1.81 -7.01 -5.32
C PHE A 110 -0.82 -6.11 -4.55
N THR A 111 -0.60 -6.46 -3.28
CA THR A 111 0.27 -5.75 -2.34
C THR A 111 1.71 -6.25 -2.39
N HIS A 112 2.14 -6.72 -3.53
CA HIS A 112 3.45 -7.32 -3.80
C HIS A 112 3.93 -6.93 -5.20
N HIS A 113 5.21 -7.20 -5.51
CA HIS A 113 5.72 -7.03 -6.87
C HIS A 113 4.92 -7.89 -7.87
N ASP A 114 4.91 -7.48 -9.12
CA ASP A 114 4.25 -8.22 -10.20
C ASP A 114 5.30 -8.83 -11.14
N PRO A 115 5.61 -10.13 -10.98
CA PRO A 115 6.63 -10.79 -11.79
C PRO A 115 6.21 -11.04 -13.24
N VAL A 116 4.91 -10.97 -13.53
CA VAL A 116 4.34 -11.25 -14.87
C VAL A 116 3.77 -10.01 -15.55
N HIS A 117 3.90 -8.84 -14.94
CA HIS A 117 3.48 -7.53 -15.49
C HIS A 117 1.98 -7.47 -15.88
N THR A 118 1.10 -7.99 -15.02
CA THR A 118 -0.36 -7.99 -15.22
C THR A 118 -1.07 -6.94 -14.38
N HIS A 119 -0.41 -6.37 -13.38
CA HIS A 119 -0.93 -5.30 -12.52
C HIS A 119 0.19 -4.35 -12.11
N GLU A 120 -0.15 -3.23 -11.50
CA GLU A 120 0.84 -2.36 -10.86
C GLU A 120 1.46 -3.08 -9.65
N GLY A 121 2.78 -2.95 -9.47
CA GLY A 121 3.48 -3.50 -8.31
C GLY A 121 3.03 -2.81 -7.03
N GLY A 122 2.69 -3.61 -6.01
CA GLY A 122 2.27 -3.14 -4.70
C GLY A 122 3.30 -3.44 -3.62
N TRP A 123 3.00 -3.00 -2.40
CA TRP A 123 3.85 -3.20 -1.24
C TRP A 123 3.10 -2.94 0.07
N ILE A 124 3.68 -3.44 1.17
CA ILE A 124 3.24 -3.15 2.54
C ILE A 124 4.46 -2.65 3.33
N GLU A 125 4.30 -1.56 4.06
CA GLU A 125 5.36 -1.00 4.90
C GLU A 125 4.96 -1.05 6.37
N VAL A 126 5.85 -1.60 7.20
CA VAL A 126 5.72 -1.68 8.66
C VAL A 126 7.07 -1.35 9.28
N ARG A 127 7.08 -0.47 10.28
CA ARG A 127 8.31 -0.06 11.00
C ARG A 127 9.44 0.36 10.06
N GLY A 128 9.11 1.08 8.99
CA GLY A 128 10.07 1.58 8.01
C GLY A 128 10.62 0.53 7.04
N VAL A 129 10.14 -0.71 7.08
CA VAL A 129 10.54 -1.78 6.16
C VAL A 129 9.42 -2.06 5.16
N ARG A 130 9.77 -2.06 3.88
CA ARG A 130 8.86 -2.35 2.78
C ARG A 130 8.96 -3.82 2.38
N TYR A 131 7.80 -4.44 2.26
CA TYR A 131 7.61 -5.84 1.86
C TYR A 131 6.85 -5.86 0.54
N GLU A 132 7.43 -6.53 -0.47
CA GLU A 132 6.88 -6.62 -1.83
C GLU A 132 7.18 -7.96 -2.49
#